data_5af2451aee73521123f21efd2e57af92
#
_entry.id   5af2451aee73521123f21efd2e57af92
#
_cell.length_a   1.000
_cell.length_b   1.000
_cell.length_c   1.000
_cell.angle_alpha   90.00
_cell.angle_beta   90.00
_cell.angle_gamma   90.00
#
_symmetry.space_group_name_H-M   'P 1'
#
loop_
_entity.id
_entity.type
_entity.pdbx_description
1 polymer ?
#
loop_
_entity_poly.entity_id
_entity_poly.type
_entity_poly.pdbx_seq_one_letter_code
_entity_poly.pdbx_strand_id
1 'polypeptide(L)'
;MAEKKVRVGVFGIGRGRMFAQQAAAMDGVELVAICDQREKAMRDFAAQYAGVTTYTEYDRFLEHDMDAVVLANYATEHAPAAIQAMRAGKHVQSENIAVKTMAEAVALVRAVEATGKIYMY
;
A
#
# COMPACT_ATOMS: atom_id res chain seq x y z
N MET A 1 27.16 7.86 -6.29
CA MET A 1 25.74 8.02 -6.68
C MET A 1 24.84 7.56 -5.55
N ALA A 2 23.81 8.32 -5.26
CA ALA A 2 22.83 7.90 -4.25
C ALA A 2 22.06 6.67 -4.77
N GLU A 3 21.87 5.67 -3.92
CA GLU A 3 21.03 4.53 -4.23
C GLU A 3 19.58 4.99 -4.40
N LYS A 4 18.90 4.40 -5.37
CA LYS A 4 17.47 4.66 -5.57
C LYS A 4 16.69 4.05 -4.41
N LYS A 5 15.89 4.87 -3.74
CA LYS A 5 15.02 4.40 -2.66
C LYS A 5 13.79 3.70 -3.22
N VAL A 6 13.32 2.70 -2.49
CA VAL A 6 12.02 2.08 -2.76
C VAL A 6 10.93 3.02 -2.27
N ARG A 7 10.04 3.43 -3.14
CA ARG A 7 8.97 4.37 -2.87
C ARG A 7 7.71 3.61 -2.46
N VAL A 8 7.21 3.88 -1.27
CA VAL A 8 6.13 3.09 -0.65
C VAL A 8 4.94 3.97 -0.29
N GLY A 9 3.75 3.47 -0.61
CA GLY A 9 2.49 4.02 -0.15
C GLY A 9 1.83 3.08 0.87
N VAL A 10 1.05 3.64 1.78
CA VAL A 10 0.33 2.87 2.81
C VAL A 10 -1.17 3.14 2.70
N PHE A 11 -1.94 2.07 2.58
CA PHE A 11 -3.41 2.13 2.56
C PHE A 11 -3.96 1.69 3.91
N GLY A 12 -4.65 2.59 4.59
CA GLY A 12 -5.23 2.37 5.92
C GLY A 12 -4.32 2.88 7.04
N ILE A 13 -4.69 4.01 7.64
CA ILE A 13 -3.85 4.68 8.65
C ILE A 13 -4.11 4.17 10.07
N GLY A 14 -5.10 3.32 10.29
CA GLY A 14 -5.27 2.68 11.58
C GLY A 14 -4.12 1.72 11.86
N ARG A 15 -4.19 0.55 11.30
CA ARG A 15 -3.15 -0.49 11.39
C ARG A 15 -1.88 -0.08 10.64
N GLY A 16 -2.04 0.63 9.54
CA GLY A 16 -0.94 1.05 8.67
C GLY A 16 -0.02 2.11 9.24
N ARG A 17 -0.43 2.77 10.32
CA ARG A 17 0.39 3.80 10.96
C ARG A 17 1.78 3.29 11.31
N MET A 18 1.87 2.10 11.88
CA MET A 18 3.14 1.48 12.23
C MET A 18 4.02 1.25 10.99
N PHE A 19 3.43 0.75 9.92
CA PHE A 19 4.15 0.53 8.67
C PHE A 19 4.64 1.84 8.06
N ALA A 20 3.80 2.88 8.10
CA ALA A 20 4.19 4.22 7.60
C ALA A 20 5.35 4.80 8.41
N GLN A 21 5.31 4.66 9.73
CA GLN A 21 6.39 5.13 10.61
C GLN A 21 7.69 4.39 10.31
N GLN A 22 7.63 3.07 10.12
CA GLN A 22 8.80 2.27 9.78
C GLN A 22 9.36 2.63 8.41
N ALA A 23 8.49 2.77 7.41
CA ALA A 23 8.92 3.16 6.06
C ALA A 23 9.62 4.52 6.07
N ALA A 24 9.10 5.48 6.82
CA ALA A 24 9.70 6.81 6.91
C ALA A 24 11.07 6.81 7.61
N ALA A 25 11.31 5.83 8.49
CA ALA A 25 12.55 5.75 9.28
C ALA A 25 13.61 4.81 8.67
N MET A 26 13.21 3.98 7.70
CA MET A 26 14.09 2.93 7.16
C MET A 26 15.00 3.47 6.06
N ASP A 27 16.29 3.15 6.16
CA ASP A 27 17.24 3.49 5.08
C ASP A 27 16.84 2.73 3.79
N GLY A 28 16.93 3.42 2.66
CA GLY A 28 16.60 2.84 1.37
C GLY A 28 15.11 2.82 1.04
N VAL A 29 14.26 3.32 1.94
CA VAL A 29 12.81 3.39 1.74
C VAL A 29 12.35 4.83 1.87
N GLU A 30 11.38 5.22 1.06
CA GLU A 30 10.75 6.54 1.11
C GLU A 30 9.23 6.38 1.21
N LEU A 31 8.62 6.91 2.26
CA LEU A 31 7.17 6.99 2.37
C LEU A 31 6.69 8.15 1.50
N VAL A 32 5.89 7.86 0.47
CA VAL A 32 5.49 8.88 -0.50
C VAL A 32 4.00 9.19 -0.52
N ALA A 33 3.16 8.26 -0.08
CA ALA A 33 1.70 8.43 -0.16
C ALA A 33 0.99 7.65 0.95
N ILE A 34 -0.13 8.20 1.40
CA ILE A 34 -1.02 7.55 2.36
C ILE A 34 -2.45 7.69 1.86
N CYS A 35 -3.23 6.63 1.97
CA CYS A 35 -4.65 6.62 1.64
C CYS A 35 -5.49 6.16 2.83
N ASP A 36 -6.52 6.93 3.16
CA ASP A 36 -7.51 6.57 4.18
C ASP A 36 -8.77 7.40 3.98
N GLN A 37 -9.93 6.81 4.27
CA GLN A 37 -11.20 7.53 4.18
C GLN A 37 -11.37 8.55 5.32
N ARG A 38 -10.69 8.36 6.45
CA ARG A 38 -10.72 9.29 7.58
C ARG A 38 -9.76 10.44 7.31
N GLU A 39 -10.22 11.39 6.51
CA GLU A 39 -9.41 12.46 5.94
C GLU A 39 -8.64 13.26 7.00
N LYS A 40 -9.33 13.70 8.06
CA LYS A 40 -8.68 14.53 9.09
C LYS A 40 -7.57 13.76 9.81
N ALA A 41 -7.86 12.53 10.26
CA ALA A 41 -6.87 11.71 10.95
C ALA A 41 -5.66 11.41 10.06
N MET A 42 -5.92 11.16 8.78
CA MET A 42 -4.87 10.92 7.79
C MET A 42 -3.99 12.16 7.59
N ARG A 43 -4.60 13.32 7.42
CA ARG A 43 -3.84 14.57 7.22
C ARG A 43 -3.02 14.95 8.45
N ASP A 44 -3.60 14.79 9.64
CA ASP A 44 -2.89 15.05 10.89
C ASP A 44 -1.66 14.15 11.03
N PHE A 45 -1.81 12.88 10.68
CA PHE A 45 -0.69 11.94 10.71
C PHE A 45 0.37 12.28 9.63
N ALA A 46 -0.07 12.54 8.40
CA ALA A 46 0.83 12.83 7.28
C ALA A 46 1.61 14.14 7.47
N ALA A 47 1.07 15.08 8.24
CA ALA A 47 1.73 16.36 8.52
C ALA A 47 3.08 16.19 9.23
N GLN A 48 3.34 15.04 9.85
CA GLN A 48 4.60 14.72 10.51
C GLN A 48 5.72 14.34 9.52
N TYR A 49 5.36 14.08 8.26
CA TYR A 49 6.29 13.58 7.24
C TYR A 49 6.30 14.49 6.02
N ALA A 50 7.47 15.05 5.72
CA ALA A 50 7.63 15.91 4.55
C ALA A 50 7.49 15.09 3.25
N GLY A 51 6.81 15.68 2.26
CA GLY A 51 6.71 15.08 0.93
C GLY A 51 5.71 13.94 0.77
N VAL A 52 4.91 13.66 1.80
CA VAL A 52 3.87 12.63 1.73
C VAL A 52 2.59 13.22 1.16
N THR A 53 2.05 12.60 0.11
CA THR A 53 0.77 12.97 -0.49
C THR A 53 -0.34 12.12 0.12
N THR A 54 -1.50 12.72 0.39
CA THR A 54 -2.64 12.03 0.98
C THR A 54 -3.77 11.86 -0.03
N TYR A 55 -4.47 10.73 0.08
CA TYR A 55 -5.58 10.38 -0.79
C TYR A 55 -6.74 9.83 0.03
N THR A 56 -7.97 10.19 -0.32
CA THR A 56 -9.16 9.57 0.26
C THR A 56 -9.71 8.45 -0.63
N GLU A 57 -9.30 8.41 -1.90
CA GLU A 57 -9.75 7.42 -2.88
C GLU A 57 -8.59 6.52 -3.30
N TYR A 58 -8.81 5.21 -3.21
CA TYR A 58 -7.78 4.21 -3.51
C TYR A 58 -7.30 4.26 -4.97
N ASP A 59 -8.22 4.46 -5.91
CA ASP A 59 -7.87 4.55 -7.34
C ASP A 59 -6.87 5.68 -7.59
N ARG A 60 -7.11 6.83 -6.99
CA ARG A 60 -6.21 7.98 -7.09
C ARG A 60 -4.87 7.71 -6.43
N PHE A 61 -4.90 7.07 -5.25
CA PHE A 61 -3.68 6.66 -4.55
C PHE A 61 -2.81 5.77 -5.43
N LEU A 62 -3.39 4.82 -6.16
CA LEU A 62 -2.64 3.93 -7.04
C LEU A 62 -2.02 4.62 -8.26
N GLU A 63 -2.48 5.83 -8.61
CA GLU A 63 -1.86 6.62 -9.67
C GLU A 63 -0.55 7.29 -9.23
N HIS A 64 -0.31 7.35 -7.92
CA HIS A 64 0.92 7.95 -7.38
C HIS A 64 2.15 7.19 -7.85
N ASP A 65 3.22 7.92 -8.16
CA ASP A 65 4.51 7.31 -8.54
C ASP A 65 5.15 6.64 -7.33
N MET A 66 5.02 5.32 -7.26
CA MET A 66 5.56 4.50 -6.18
C MET A 66 5.79 3.07 -6.64
N ASP A 67 6.65 2.36 -5.94
CA ASP A 67 7.07 1.01 -6.29
C ASP A 67 6.20 -0.06 -5.61
N ALA A 68 5.76 0.21 -4.39
CA ALA A 68 5.06 -0.77 -3.57
C ALA A 68 3.97 -0.13 -2.71
N VAL A 69 2.99 -0.95 -2.35
CA VAL A 69 1.87 -0.56 -1.49
C VAL A 69 1.80 -1.51 -0.30
N VAL A 70 1.65 -0.95 0.89
CA VAL A 70 1.31 -1.72 2.09
C VAL A 70 -0.20 -1.63 2.30
N LEU A 71 -0.86 -2.77 2.37
CA LEU A 71 -2.30 -2.86 2.60
C LEU A 71 -2.59 -3.14 4.06
N ALA A 72 -3.15 -2.15 4.74
CA ALA A 72 -3.55 -2.22 6.14
C ALA A 72 -4.97 -1.66 6.36
N ASN A 73 -5.76 -1.63 5.31
CA ASN A 73 -7.17 -1.29 5.31
C ASN A 73 -8.01 -2.42 5.94
N TYR A 74 -9.31 -2.44 5.73
CA TYR A 74 -10.16 -3.52 6.24
C TYR A 74 -9.68 -4.88 5.73
N ALA A 75 -9.52 -5.82 6.66
CA ALA A 75 -8.97 -7.15 6.40
C ALA A 75 -9.70 -7.89 5.26
N THR A 76 -11.02 -7.75 5.20
CA THR A 76 -11.85 -8.41 4.19
C THR A 76 -11.72 -7.80 2.79
N GLU A 77 -11.09 -6.65 2.67
CA GLU A 77 -10.89 -5.94 1.40
C GLU A 77 -9.46 -6.08 0.86
N HIS A 78 -8.59 -6.84 1.52
CA HIS A 78 -7.19 -6.93 1.14
C HIS A 78 -6.97 -7.57 -0.23
N ALA A 79 -7.67 -8.67 -0.54
CA ALA A 79 -7.47 -9.36 -1.81
C ALA A 79 -7.83 -8.50 -3.02
N PRO A 80 -9.02 -7.86 -3.09
CA PRO A 80 -9.32 -6.96 -4.20
C PRO A 80 -8.33 -5.81 -4.30
N ALA A 81 -7.95 -5.21 -3.18
CA ALA A 81 -7.00 -4.11 -3.16
C ALA A 81 -5.62 -4.53 -3.66
N ALA A 82 -5.15 -5.73 -3.28
CA ALA A 82 -3.87 -6.28 -3.73
C ALA A 82 -3.86 -6.51 -5.24
N ILE A 83 -4.92 -7.11 -5.77
CA ILE A 83 -5.06 -7.39 -7.20
C ILE A 83 -5.03 -6.08 -7.99
N GLN A 84 -5.77 -5.09 -7.54
CA GLN A 84 -5.82 -3.78 -8.19
C GLN A 84 -4.45 -3.10 -8.17
N ALA A 85 -3.75 -3.15 -7.03
CA ALA A 85 -2.41 -2.56 -6.91
C ALA A 85 -1.41 -3.22 -7.85
N MET A 86 -1.40 -4.56 -7.93
CA MET A 86 -0.49 -5.27 -8.84
C MET A 86 -0.79 -4.96 -10.30
N ARG A 87 -2.06 -4.86 -10.68
CA ARG A 87 -2.46 -4.45 -12.03
C ARG A 87 -2.07 -3.02 -12.34
N ALA A 88 -1.95 -2.17 -11.33
CA ALA A 88 -1.46 -0.81 -11.48
C ALA A 88 0.09 -0.73 -11.47
N GLY A 89 0.77 -1.88 -11.47
CA GLY A 89 2.23 -1.95 -11.55
C GLY A 89 2.95 -1.83 -10.22
N LYS A 90 2.26 -2.06 -9.10
CA LYS A 90 2.86 -1.94 -7.76
C LYS A 90 3.09 -3.32 -7.15
N HIS A 91 4.20 -3.47 -6.43
CA HIS A 91 4.38 -4.59 -5.51
C HIS A 91 3.48 -4.41 -4.29
N VAL A 92 3.15 -5.50 -3.62
CA VAL A 92 2.20 -5.48 -2.49
C VAL A 92 2.77 -6.19 -1.27
N GLN A 93 2.65 -5.55 -0.12
CA GLN A 93 2.75 -6.20 1.18
C GLN A 93 1.38 -6.07 1.85
N SER A 94 0.78 -7.19 2.21
CA SER A 94 -0.55 -7.20 2.84
C SER A 94 -0.47 -7.56 4.31
N GLU A 95 -1.20 -6.83 5.13
CA GLU A 95 -1.51 -7.23 6.50
C GLU A 95 -2.58 -8.34 6.47
N ASN A 96 -2.83 -8.97 7.62
CA ASN A 96 -3.84 -10.01 7.77
C ASN A 96 -5.24 -9.46 7.44
N ILE A 97 -6.04 -10.14 6.72
CA ILE A 97 -5.90 -11.46 6.09
C ILE A 97 -5.64 -11.32 4.58
N ALA A 98 -5.01 -12.32 3.98
CA ALA A 98 -4.73 -12.29 2.55
C ALA A 98 -6.00 -12.37 1.71
N VAL A 99 -6.87 -13.33 2.04
CA VAL A 99 -8.12 -13.59 1.31
C VAL A 99 -9.22 -14.00 2.29
N LYS A 100 -10.48 -13.77 1.91
CA LYS A 100 -11.63 -14.22 2.70
C LYS A 100 -12.37 -15.41 2.04
N THR A 101 -12.11 -15.67 0.75
CA THR A 101 -12.76 -16.77 0.02
C THR A 101 -11.73 -17.49 -0.84
N MET A 102 -12.07 -18.74 -1.22
CA MET A 102 -11.23 -19.50 -2.14
C MET A 102 -11.17 -18.83 -3.53
N ALA A 103 -12.27 -18.24 -3.98
CA ALA A 103 -12.30 -17.51 -5.25
C ALA A 103 -11.30 -16.35 -5.24
N GLU A 104 -11.23 -15.61 -4.14
CA GLU A 104 -10.23 -14.55 -3.96
C GLU A 104 -8.81 -15.09 -3.97
N ALA A 105 -8.57 -16.25 -3.34
CA ALA A 105 -7.25 -16.88 -3.35
C ALA A 105 -6.79 -17.21 -4.77
N VAL A 106 -7.67 -17.80 -5.58
CA VAL A 106 -7.38 -18.12 -6.98
C VAL A 106 -7.09 -16.84 -7.77
N ALA A 107 -7.95 -15.82 -7.61
CA ALA A 107 -7.78 -14.54 -8.32
C ALA A 107 -6.46 -13.85 -7.94
N LEU A 108 -6.07 -13.91 -6.66
CA LEU A 108 -4.83 -13.33 -6.17
C LEU A 108 -3.61 -14.01 -6.80
N VAL A 109 -3.57 -15.34 -6.80
CA VAL A 109 -2.48 -16.10 -7.42
C VAL A 109 -2.37 -15.79 -8.91
N ARG A 110 -3.50 -15.75 -9.61
CA ARG A 110 -3.52 -15.40 -11.05
C ARG A 110 -3.02 -14.00 -11.32
N ALA A 111 -3.34 -13.05 -10.44
CA ALA A 111 -2.85 -11.67 -10.57
C ALA A 111 -1.33 -11.59 -10.38
N VAL A 112 -0.78 -12.33 -9.40
CA VAL A 112 0.68 -12.42 -9.21
C VAL A 112 1.35 -12.97 -10.46
N GLU A 113 0.83 -14.06 -11.00
CA GLU A 113 1.39 -14.69 -12.21
C GLU A 113 1.30 -13.79 -13.43
N ALA A 114 0.15 -13.11 -13.62
CA ALA A 114 -0.09 -12.26 -14.78
C ALA A 114 0.72 -10.96 -14.74
N THR A 115 0.94 -10.39 -13.57
CA THR A 115 1.62 -9.09 -13.43
C THR A 115 3.12 -9.22 -13.18
N GLY A 116 3.58 -10.37 -12.71
CA GLY A 116 4.98 -10.55 -12.29
C GLY A 116 5.38 -9.73 -11.07
N LYS A 117 4.42 -9.14 -10.35
CA LYS A 117 4.70 -8.33 -9.16
C LYS A 117 4.94 -9.21 -7.94
N ILE A 118 5.67 -8.68 -6.97
CA ILE A 118 5.93 -9.35 -5.71
C ILE A 118 4.74 -9.12 -4.80
N TYR A 119 4.22 -10.20 -4.23
CA TYR A 119 3.20 -10.16 -3.19
C TYR A 119 3.76 -10.80 -1.92
N MET A 120 3.72 -10.07 -0.82
CA MET A 120 4.16 -10.53 0.49
C MET A 120 2.99 -10.48 1.48
N TYR A 121 2.93 -11.52 2.32
CA TYR A 121 1.87 -11.65 3.32
C TYR A 121 2.46 -12.02 4.68
#